data_5cc5f27a139450e7cc370fae5dd2dd4b
#
_entry.id   5cc5f27a139450e7cc370fae5dd2dd4b
#
_cell.length_a   1.000
_cell.length_b   1.000
_cell.length_c   1.000
_cell.angle_alpha   90.00
_cell.angle_beta   90.00
_cell.angle_gamma   90.00
#
_symmetry.space_group_name_H-M   'P 1'
#
loop_
_entity.id
_entity.type
_entity.pdbx_description
1 polymer ?
#
loop_
_entity_poly.entity_id
_entity_poly.type
_entity_poly.pdbx_seq_one_letter_code
_entity_poly.pdbx_strand_id
1 'polypeptide(L)'
;MTDSSKPKLYDAIIIGAGLAGLTCANQLLKDGFSPLLLEASDAPGGRVRTDIVDGFRLDRGFQVFLSAYPEAAHTLDYARLDLQSFCSGALVRL
;
A
#
# COMPACT_ATOMS: atom_id res chain seq x y z
N MET A 1 10.68 -10.29 26.38
CA MET A 1 10.91 -8.87 26.71
C MET A 1 12.10 -8.36 25.90
N THR A 2 11.92 -7.26 25.19
CA THR A 2 13.00 -6.70 24.36
C THR A 2 13.94 -5.88 25.22
N ASP A 3 15.24 -6.18 25.14
CA ASP A 3 16.25 -5.38 25.80
C ASP A 3 16.49 -4.10 25.00
N SER A 4 16.01 -2.97 25.52
CA SER A 4 16.14 -1.67 24.85
C SER A 4 17.56 -1.11 24.85
N SER A 5 18.48 -1.69 25.63
CA SER A 5 19.87 -1.25 25.66
C SER A 5 20.70 -1.77 24.50
N LYS A 6 20.23 -2.80 23.79
CA LYS A 6 20.94 -3.38 22.64
C LYS A 6 20.49 -2.76 21.34
N PRO A 7 21.41 -2.46 20.39
CA PRO A 7 21.03 -2.01 19.07
C PRO A 7 20.15 -3.05 18.39
N LYS A 8 19.10 -2.60 17.75
CA LYS A 8 18.22 -3.43 16.95
C LYS A 8 18.81 -3.58 15.55
N LEU A 9 19.03 -4.81 15.12
CA LEU A 9 19.56 -5.10 13.79
C LEU A 9 18.43 -5.53 12.87
N TYR A 10 18.48 -5.02 11.65
CA TYR A 10 17.54 -5.35 10.59
C TYR A 10 18.30 -5.96 9.42
N ASP A 11 17.65 -6.89 8.72
CA ASP A 11 18.22 -7.52 7.55
C ASP A 11 18.20 -6.60 6.31
N ALA A 12 17.22 -5.70 6.26
CA ALA A 12 17.06 -4.76 5.16
C ALA A 12 16.41 -3.47 5.64
N ILE A 13 16.73 -2.37 4.98
CA ILE A 13 16.07 -1.08 5.15
C ILE A 13 15.36 -0.74 3.85
N ILE A 14 14.05 -0.50 3.94
CA ILE A 14 13.22 -0.14 2.80
C ILE A 14 12.84 1.33 2.94
N ILE A 15 13.11 2.13 1.94
CA ILE A 15 12.79 3.55 1.95
C ILE A 15 11.54 3.77 1.11
N GLY A 16 10.49 4.24 1.75
CA GLY A 16 9.20 4.47 1.15
C GLY A 16 8.19 3.37 1.46
N ALA A 17 7.07 3.74 2.07
CA ALA A 17 5.97 2.86 2.44
C ALA A 17 4.78 3.03 1.50
N GLY A 18 5.04 3.18 0.21
CA GLY A 18 4.05 3.03 -0.83
C GLY A 18 3.77 1.56 -1.12
N LEU A 19 3.04 1.27 -2.17
CA LEU A 19 2.65 -0.10 -2.51
C LEU A 19 3.87 -1.00 -2.74
N ALA A 20 4.89 -0.50 -3.42
CA ALA A 20 6.11 -1.27 -3.70
C ALA A 20 6.89 -1.60 -2.42
N GLY A 21 7.10 -0.61 -1.55
CA GLY A 21 7.83 -0.80 -0.30
C GLY A 21 7.11 -1.74 0.65
N LEU A 22 5.81 -1.60 0.77
CA LEU A 22 4.99 -2.48 1.61
C LEU A 22 4.98 -3.92 1.09
N THR A 23 4.91 -4.10 -0.22
CA THR A 23 4.98 -5.43 -0.85
C THR A 23 6.33 -6.09 -0.60
N CYS A 24 7.40 -5.33 -0.74
CA CYS A 24 8.76 -5.78 -0.45
C CYS A 24 8.89 -6.21 1.02
N ALA A 25 8.41 -5.39 1.95
CA ALA A 25 8.46 -5.70 3.37
C ALA A 25 7.68 -6.99 3.70
N ASN A 26 6.50 -7.15 3.14
CA ASN A 26 5.70 -8.36 3.34
C ASN A 26 6.41 -9.61 2.82
N GLN A 27 7.06 -9.53 1.66
CA GLN A 27 7.79 -10.66 1.10
C GLN A 27 8.99 -11.03 1.98
N LEU A 28 9.73 -10.04 2.46
CA LEU A 28 10.86 -10.28 3.36
C LEU A 28 10.39 -10.91 4.67
N LEU A 29 9.29 -10.45 5.25
CA LEU A 29 8.72 -11.06 6.45
C LEU A 29 8.31 -12.51 6.23
N LYS A 30 7.69 -12.83 5.10
CA LYS A 30 7.33 -14.20 4.74
C LYS A 30 8.54 -15.12 4.62
N ASP A 31 9.66 -14.57 4.15
CA ASP A 31 10.91 -15.30 3.98
C ASP A 31 11.76 -15.34 5.26
N GLY A 32 11.25 -14.83 6.37
CA GLY A 32 11.90 -14.91 7.68
C GLY A 32 12.90 -13.79 7.97
N PHE A 33 12.93 -12.74 7.14
CA PHE A 33 13.80 -11.59 7.36
C PHE A 33 13.11 -10.51 8.18
N SER A 34 13.90 -9.61 8.75
CA SER A 34 13.44 -8.48 9.56
C SER A 34 13.69 -7.17 8.83
N PRO A 35 12.74 -6.65 8.08
CA PRO A 35 12.90 -5.36 7.40
C PRO A 35 12.58 -4.19 8.32
N LEU A 36 13.24 -3.06 8.07
CA LEU A 36 12.87 -1.76 8.60
C LEU A 36 12.32 -0.93 7.46
N LEU A 37 11.10 -0.45 7.61
CA LEU A 37 10.42 0.38 6.61
C LEU A 37 10.40 1.82 7.09
N LEU A 38 10.95 2.74 6.28
CA LEU A 38 11.02 4.17 6.59
C LEU A 38 10.13 4.94 5.62
N GLU A 39 9.30 5.81 6.16
CA GLU A 39 8.37 6.64 5.40
C GLU A 39 8.54 8.10 5.78
N ALA A 40 8.72 8.98 4.79
CA ALA A 40 8.96 10.40 5.00
C ALA A 40 7.68 11.17 5.33
N SER A 41 6.52 10.70 4.89
CA SER A 41 5.24 11.35 5.16
C SER A 41 4.65 10.93 6.52
N ASP A 42 3.47 11.42 6.82
CA ASP A 42 2.78 11.14 8.09
C ASP A 42 2.16 9.75 8.19
N ALA A 43 2.06 9.01 7.09
CA ALA A 43 1.46 7.68 7.08
C ALA A 43 1.89 6.86 5.85
N PRO A 44 1.77 5.51 5.90
CA PRO A 44 2.03 4.67 4.74
C PRO A 44 0.94 4.81 3.67
N GLY A 45 1.22 4.29 2.49
CA GLY A 45 0.27 4.17 1.39
C GLY A 45 0.67 4.92 0.13
N GLY A 46 1.48 5.99 0.23
CA GLY A 46 1.93 6.73 -0.93
C GLY A 46 0.78 7.23 -1.81
N ARG A 47 0.82 6.89 -3.09
CA ARG A 47 -0.17 7.33 -4.08
C ARG A 47 -1.53 6.64 -3.96
N VAL A 48 -1.63 5.56 -3.21
CA VAL A 48 -2.92 4.88 -2.97
C VAL A 48 -3.62 5.38 -1.70
N ARG A 49 -3.10 6.43 -1.08
CA ARG A 49 -3.73 7.04 0.08
C ARG A 49 -4.97 7.83 -0.32
N THR A 50 -5.94 7.82 0.59
CA THR A 50 -7.16 8.62 0.50
C THR A 50 -7.21 9.56 1.68
N ASP A 51 -7.42 10.84 1.43
CA ASP A 51 -7.63 11.84 2.47
C ASP A 51 -9.14 12.03 2.71
N ILE A 52 -9.50 12.22 3.96
CA ILE A 52 -10.87 12.58 4.32
C ILE A 52 -10.89 14.07 4.71
N VAL A 53 -11.59 14.87 3.90
CA VAL A 53 -11.70 16.31 4.09
C VAL A 53 -13.17 16.70 4.04
N ASP A 54 -13.66 17.26 5.13
CA ASP A 54 -15.07 17.68 5.26
C ASP A 54 -16.07 16.56 4.90
N GLY A 55 -15.74 15.32 5.25
CA GLY A 55 -16.57 14.15 4.93
C GLY A 55 -16.39 13.57 3.54
N PHE A 56 -15.61 14.23 2.68
CA PHE A 56 -15.28 13.72 1.34
C PHE A 56 -14.04 12.84 1.38
N ARG A 57 -14.07 11.81 0.55
CA ARG A 57 -12.91 10.92 0.34
C ARG A 57 -12.19 11.36 -0.92
N LEU A 58 -10.96 11.84 -0.75
CA LEU A 58 -10.15 12.38 -1.84
C LEU A 58 -8.94 11.47 -2.05
N ASP A 59 -8.93 10.75 -3.17
CA ASP A 59 -7.82 9.88 -3.53
C ASP A 59 -6.64 10.69 -4.04
N ARG A 60 -5.43 10.38 -3.58
CA ARG A 60 -4.23 11.14 -3.95
C ARG A 60 -3.76 10.87 -5.37
N GLY A 61 -3.97 9.68 -5.88
CA GLY A 61 -3.46 9.36 -7.21
C GLY A 61 -4.25 8.31 -7.97
N PHE A 62 -4.97 7.47 -7.28
CA PHE A 62 -5.68 6.35 -7.88
C PHE A 62 -7.17 6.61 -7.97
N GLN A 63 -7.74 6.39 -9.14
CA GLN A 63 -9.18 6.50 -9.36
C GLN A 63 -9.79 5.14 -9.72
N VAL A 64 -9.02 4.28 -10.37
CA VAL A 64 -9.48 2.99 -10.87
C VAL A 64 -8.44 1.94 -10.56
N PHE A 65 -8.91 0.76 -10.16
CA PHE A 65 -8.06 -0.41 -9.96
C PHE A 65 -8.40 -1.46 -11.01
N LEU A 66 -7.36 -1.94 -11.70
CA LEU A 66 -7.50 -3.00 -12.70
C LEU A 66 -7.22 -4.35 -12.05
N SER A 67 -8.27 -5.11 -11.77
CA SER A 67 -8.18 -6.37 -11.03
C SER A 67 -7.53 -7.51 -11.81
N ALA A 68 -7.33 -7.34 -13.12
CA ALA A 68 -6.75 -8.34 -13.99
C ALA A 68 -5.21 -8.43 -13.92
N TYR A 69 -4.54 -7.51 -13.25
CA TYR A 69 -3.08 -7.57 -13.09
C TYR A 69 -2.69 -8.79 -12.25
N PRO A 70 -1.86 -9.71 -12.79
CA PRO A 70 -1.47 -10.90 -12.04
C PRO A 70 -0.75 -10.61 -10.73
N GLU A 71 0.15 -9.62 -10.72
CA GLU A 71 0.90 -9.24 -9.53
C GLU A 71 0.00 -8.66 -8.44
N ALA A 72 -1.03 -7.92 -8.82
CA ALA A 72 -2.01 -7.42 -7.88
C ALA A 72 -2.79 -8.56 -7.21
N ALA A 73 -3.19 -9.55 -7.98
CA ALA A 73 -3.90 -10.72 -7.46
C ALA A 73 -3.05 -11.53 -6.48
N HIS A 74 -1.72 -11.59 -6.68
CA HIS A 74 -0.80 -12.26 -5.76
C HIS A 74 -0.52 -11.45 -4.50
N THR A 75 -0.54 -10.12 -4.59
CA THR A 75 -0.09 -9.24 -3.53
C THR A 75 -1.24 -8.78 -2.63
N LEU A 76 -2.42 -8.54 -3.22
CA LEU A 76 -3.55 -7.94 -2.54
C LEU A 76 -4.63 -8.99 -2.26
N ASP A 77 -5.26 -8.88 -1.11
CA ASP A 77 -6.42 -9.69 -0.74
C ASP A 77 -7.69 -9.00 -1.25
N TYR A 78 -8.17 -9.39 -2.42
CA TYR A 78 -9.34 -8.77 -3.05
C TYR A 78 -10.60 -8.90 -2.21
N ALA A 79 -10.75 -10.00 -1.46
CA ALA A 79 -11.91 -10.19 -0.60
C ALA A 79 -11.99 -9.14 0.51
N ARG A 80 -10.83 -8.67 1.00
CA ARG A 80 -10.76 -7.66 2.06
C ARG A 80 -10.86 -6.24 1.53
N LEU A 81 -10.65 -6.01 0.25
CA LEU A 81 -10.67 -4.67 -0.34
C LEU A 81 -12.08 -4.16 -0.63
N ASP A 82 -13.07 -5.04 -0.65
CA ASP A 82 -14.47 -4.69 -0.98
C ASP A 82 -14.56 -3.92 -2.30
N LEU A 83 -13.96 -4.49 -3.34
CA LEU A 83 -13.89 -3.86 -4.65
C LEU A 83 -15.29 -3.68 -5.24
N GLN A 84 -15.57 -2.49 -5.77
CA GLN A 84 -16.81 -2.15 -6.43
C GLN A 84 -16.57 -1.91 -7.91
N SER A 85 -17.49 -2.36 -8.76
CA SER A 85 -17.38 -2.16 -10.19
C SER A 85 -17.93 -0.80 -10.61
N PHE A 86 -17.24 -0.18 -11.54
CA PHE A 86 -17.76 1.01 -12.21
C PHE A 86 -18.70 0.62 -13.36
N CYS A 87 -19.62 1.52 -13.67
CA CYS A 87 -20.37 1.41 -14.90
C CYS A 87 -19.45 1.59 -16.11
N SER A 88 -19.55 0.66 -17.08
CA SER A 88 -18.75 0.77 -18.30
C SER A 88 -19.24 1.93 -19.17
N GLY A 89 -18.31 2.74 -19.65
CA GLY A 89 -18.62 3.83 -20.58
C GLY A 89 -18.18 5.20 -20.07
N ALA A 90 -18.48 6.20 -20.86
CA ALA A 90 -18.18 7.60 -20.57
C ALA A 90 -19.25 8.52 -21.13
N LEU A 91 -19.48 9.62 -20.43
CA LEU A 91 -20.27 10.74 -20.95
C LEU A 91 -19.32 11.73 -21.60
N VAL A 92 -19.53 12.02 -22.88
CA VAL A 92 -18.73 12.98 -23.60
C VAL A 92 -19.64 14.16 -24.01
N ARG A 93 -19.26 15.35 -23.61
CA ARG A 93 -19.93 16.58 -24.05
C ARG A 93 -19.32 17.04 -25.39
N LEU A 94 -20.13 17.10 -26.38
CA LEU A 94 -19.75 17.58 -27.71
C LEU A 94 -19.94 19.10 -27.83
#